data_806a2f63921a8e6524e5bd79ad0d0c3a
#
_entry.id   806a2f63921a8e6524e5bd79ad0d0c3a
#
_cell.length_a   1.000
_cell.length_b   1.000
_cell.length_c   1.000
_cell.angle_alpha   90.00
_cell.angle_beta   90.00
_cell.angle_gamma   90.00
#
_symmetry.space_group_name_H-M   'P 1'
#
loop_
_entity.id
_entity.type
_entity.pdbx_description
1 polymer ?
#
loop_
_entity_poly.entity_id
_entity_poly.type
_entity_poly.pdbx_seq_one_letter_code
_entity_poly.pdbx_strand_id
1 'polypeptide(L)'
;MTEKNVKFKHMKDGDKEDYLLLQKYEEKYVSLTYERIIEELTRQGKNTMEGYKITRLDHGLQSATRAYNDGADIDWIVGALLHDIGDGLAPQNHDRFSAEVIRPYVRDEITWVIEHHGIFQMIYYAHHYGWDKNARDKFKDNIYYKSCSDFCERWDQSCFDPNYNYEPVSYTHLTLP
;
A
#
# COMPACT_ATOMS: atom_id res chain seq x y z
N MET A 1 -20.51 -30.82 1.45
CA MET A 1 -20.52 -30.48 2.89
C MET A 1 -21.31 -29.21 3.01
N THR A 2 -22.46 -29.22 3.71
CA THR A 2 -23.24 -28.01 3.95
C THR A 2 -22.39 -27.03 4.78
N GLU A 3 -22.17 -25.84 4.27
CA GLU A 3 -21.55 -24.76 5.05
C GLU A 3 -22.35 -24.59 6.35
N LYS A 4 -21.66 -24.68 7.47
CA LYS A 4 -22.29 -24.41 8.77
C LYS A 4 -22.26 -22.90 8.96
N ASN A 5 -23.41 -22.33 9.29
CA ASN A 5 -23.56 -20.94 9.67
C ASN A 5 -23.80 -20.83 11.17
N VAL A 6 -23.49 -19.67 11.74
CA VAL A 6 -23.84 -19.37 13.13
C VAL A 6 -25.36 -19.33 13.32
N LYS A 7 -25.81 -19.65 14.52
CA LYS A 7 -27.23 -19.72 14.88
C LYS A 7 -27.80 -18.36 15.26
N PHE A 8 -26.95 -17.42 15.68
CA PHE A 8 -27.36 -16.14 16.26
C PHE A 8 -27.70 -15.10 15.19
N LYS A 9 -28.54 -14.14 15.58
CA LYS A 9 -28.83 -12.89 14.86
C LYS A 9 -28.20 -11.66 15.51
N HIS A 10 -27.89 -11.76 16.80
CA HIS A 10 -27.15 -10.74 17.54
C HIS A 10 -25.92 -11.41 18.18
N MET A 11 -24.76 -10.79 18.11
CA MET A 11 -23.50 -11.38 18.60
C MET A 11 -23.58 -11.81 20.08
N LYS A 12 -24.30 -11.05 20.93
CA LYS A 12 -24.47 -11.37 22.34
C LYS A 12 -25.22 -12.70 22.61
N ASP A 13 -25.93 -13.22 21.62
CA ASP A 13 -26.73 -14.45 21.71
C ASP A 13 -25.96 -15.68 21.20
N GLY A 14 -24.71 -15.49 20.71
CA GLY A 14 -23.85 -16.56 20.22
C GLY A 14 -23.32 -17.43 21.35
N ASP A 15 -23.24 -18.73 21.10
CA ASP A 15 -22.61 -19.71 21.99
C ASP A 15 -21.15 -20.00 21.61
N LYS A 16 -20.46 -20.80 22.39
CA LYS A 16 -19.06 -21.16 22.16
C LYS A 16 -18.84 -21.85 20.81
N GLU A 17 -19.80 -22.66 20.36
CA GLU A 17 -19.70 -23.40 19.07
C GLU A 17 -19.78 -22.42 17.90
N ASP A 18 -20.64 -21.42 17.99
CA ASP A 18 -20.77 -20.34 17.00
C ASP A 18 -19.44 -19.57 16.85
N TYR A 19 -18.81 -19.17 17.97
CA TYR A 19 -17.56 -18.41 17.92
C TYR A 19 -16.35 -19.24 17.46
N LEU A 20 -16.28 -20.53 17.82
CA LEU A 20 -15.24 -21.42 17.30
C LEU A 20 -15.39 -21.65 15.79
N LEU A 21 -16.64 -21.69 15.30
CA LEU A 21 -16.90 -21.77 13.87
C LEU A 21 -16.44 -20.50 13.14
N LEU A 22 -16.75 -19.30 13.68
CA LEU A 22 -16.30 -18.03 13.12
C LEU A 22 -14.78 -17.91 13.12
N GLN A 23 -14.12 -18.25 14.24
CA GLN A 23 -12.66 -18.22 14.33
C GLN A 23 -11.99 -19.03 13.20
N LYS A 24 -12.49 -20.24 12.95
CA LYS A 24 -11.97 -21.09 11.87
C LYS A 24 -12.13 -20.45 10.47
N TYR A 25 -13.26 -19.79 10.22
CA TYR A 25 -13.48 -19.12 8.94
C TYR A 25 -12.67 -17.84 8.82
N GLU A 26 -12.50 -17.11 9.93
CA GLU A 26 -11.70 -15.91 9.97
C GLU A 26 -10.22 -16.21 9.72
N GLU A 27 -9.65 -17.24 10.34
CA GLU A 27 -8.28 -17.71 10.07
C GLU A 27 -8.07 -17.98 8.57
N LYS A 28 -9.01 -18.70 7.95
CA LYS A 28 -8.99 -18.94 6.50
C LYS A 28 -9.12 -17.62 5.70
N TYR A 29 -10.01 -16.73 6.10
CA TYR A 29 -10.20 -15.44 5.43
C TYR A 29 -8.95 -14.57 5.53
N VAL A 30 -8.30 -14.52 6.68
CA VAL A 30 -7.03 -13.79 6.88
C VAL A 30 -5.93 -14.38 6.02
N SER A 31 -5.80 -15.72 5.95
CA SER A 31 -4.76 -16.36 5.12
C SER A 31 -4.86 -16.06 3.62
N LEU A 32 -6.00 -15.57 3.14
CA LEU A 32 -6.24 -15.15 1.75
C LEU A 32 -6.07 -13.62 1.55
N THR A 33 -5.38 -12.94 2.46
CA THR A 33 -5.16 -11.48 2.32
C THR A 33 -4.30 -11.15 1.10
N TYR A 34 -3.28 -11.99 0.83
CA TYR A 34 -2.41 -11.82 -0.33
C TYR A 34 -3.21 -11.81 -1.65
N GLU A 35 -4.12 -12.78 -1.83
CA GLU A 35 -4.94 -12.88 -3.04
C GLU A 35 -5.77 -11.62 -3.25
N ARG A 36 -6.38 -11.07 -2.18
CA ARG A 36 -7.16 -9.83 -2.27
C ARG A 36 -6.31 -8.61 -2.62
N ILE A 37 -5.08 -8.54 -2.11
CA ILE A 37 -4.13 -7.48 -2.49
C ILE A 37 -3.78 -7.59 -3.97
N ILE A 38 -3.48 -8.78 -4.48
CA ILE A 38 -3.19 -9.01 -5.91
C ILE A 38 -4.41 -8.70 -6.79
N GLU A 39 -5.62 -9.06 -6.37
CA GLU A 39 -6.85 -8.69 -7.06
C GLU A 39 -7.02 -7.18 -7.17
N GLU A 40 -6.77 -6.44 -6.08
CA GLU A 40 -6.85 -4.98 -6.06
C GLU A 40 -5.78 -4.35 -6.97
N LEU A 41 -4.53 -4.77 -6.89
CA LEU A 41 -3.47 -4.34 -7.80
C LEU A 41 -3.84 -4.60 -9.26
N THR A 42 -4.36 -5.81 -9.56
CA THR A 42 -4.80 -6.17 -10.91
C THR A 42 -5.94 -5.26 -11.38
N ARG A 43 -6.87 -4.91 -10.49
CA ARG A 43 -7.96 -3.98 -10.77
C ARG A 43 -7.42 -2.60 -11.13
N GLN A 44 -6.42 -2.11 -10.41
CA GLN A 44 -5.77 -0.81 -10.64
C GLN A 44 -4.98 -0.76 -11.95
N GLY A 45 -4.60 -1.91 -12.50
CA GLY A 45 -3.94 -2.01 -13.80
C GLY A 45 -4.88 -1.95 -15.02
N LYS A 46 -6.20 -1.93 -14.84
CA LYS A 46 -7.15 -2.02 -15.96
C LYS A 46 -7.33 -0.71 -16.74
N ASN A 47 -7.14 0.43 -16.07
CA ASN A 47 -7.35 1.73 -16.68
C ASN A 47 -6.21 2.69 -16.29
N THR A 48 -5.79 3.51 -17.25
CA THR A 48 -4.91 4.64 -16.94
C THR A 48 -5.66 5.66 -16.07
N MET A 49 -4.94 6.32 -15.18
CA MET A 49 -5.47 7.45 -14.44
C MET A 49 -5.71 8.62 -15.38
N GLU A 50 -6.84 9.33 -15.23
CA GLU A 50 -7.11 10.54 -15.99
C GLU A 50 -5.96 11.54 -15.82
N GLY A 51 -5.43 12.04 -16.93
CA GLY A 51 -4.30 12.98 -16.97
C GLY A 51 -2.91 12.35 -16.92
N TYR A 52 -2.79 11.04 -16.63
CA TYR A 52 -1.53 10.30 -16.65
C TYR A 52 -1.43 9.37 -17.86
N LYS A 53 -0.21 8.90 -18.14
CA LYS A 53 0.07 7.95 -19.24
C LYS A 53 0.23 6.51 -18.78
N ILE A 54 0.08 6.26 -17.50
CA ILE A 54 0.29 4.98 -16.83
C ILE A 54 -0.90 4.62 -15.94
N THR A 55 -1.01 3.36 -15.54
CA THR A 55 -1.97 2.89 -14.54
C THR A 55 -1.41 3.06 -13.13
N ARG A 56 -2.25 2.92 -12.10
CA ARG A 56 -1.79 2.84 -10.70
C ARG A 56 -0.89 1.64 -10.47
N LEU A 57 -1.19 0.51 -11.11
CA LEU A 57 -0.33 -0.66 -11.05
C LEU A 57 1.06 -0.38 -11.64
N ASP A 58 1.13 0.28 -12.81
CA ASP A 58 2.42 0.64 -13.41
C ASP A 58 3.24 1.53 -12.48
N HIS A 59 2.61 2.51 -11.82
CA HIS A 59 3.25 3.38 -10.84
C HIS A 59 3.87 2.58 -9.68
N GLY A 60 3.09 1.70 -9.04
CA GLY A 60 3.58 0.83 -7.97
C GLY A 60 4.70 -0.12 -8.43
N LEU A 61 4.57 -0.72 -9.63
CA LEU A 61 5.59 -1.60 -10.20
C LEU A 61 6.90 -0.86 -10.51
N GLN A 62 6.82 0.36 -11.04
CA GLN A 62 8.01 1.19 -11.27
C GLN A 62 8.69 1.54 -9.95
N SER A 63 7.92 1.91 -8.92
CA SER A 63 8.44 2.22 -7.59
C SER A 63 9.16 1.02 -6.96
N ALA A 64 8.51 -0.15 -6.96
CA ALA A 64 9.08 -1.39 -6.44
C ALA A 64 10.34 -1.83 -7.20
N THR A 65 10.33 -1.71 -8.55
CA THR A 65 11.49 -2.06 -9.38
C THR A 65 12.68 -1.14 -9.11
N ARG A 66 12.44 0.16 -8.89
CA ARG A 66 13.52 1.09 -8.50
C ARG A 66 14.09 0.74 -7.13
N ALA A 67 13.24 0.45 -6.15
CA ALA A 67 13.67 0.01 -4.83
C ALA A 67 14.52 -1.28 -4.93
N TYR A 68 14.08 -2.26 -5.70
CA TYR A 68 14.81 -3.51 -5.95
C TYR A 68 16.19 -3.26 -6.59
N ASN A 69 16.25 -2.45 -7.64
CA ASN A 69 17.49 -2.13 -8.35
C ASN A 69 18.48 -1.34 -7.49
N ASP A 70 17.98 -0.60 -6.51
CA ASP A 70 18.80 0.12 -5.52
C ASP A 70 19.26 -0.78 -4.36
N GLY A 71 18.92 -2.08 -4.38
CA GLY A 71 19.29 -3.04 -3.36
C GLY A 71 18.52 -2.89 -2.04
N ALA A 72 17.33 -2.30 -2.08
CA ALA A 72 16.46 -2.20 -0.90
C ALA A 72 15.99 -3.58 -0.44
N ASP A 73 15.73 -3.71 0.85
CA ASP A 73 15.19 -4.95 1.42
C ASP A 73 13.71 -5.17 1.05
N ILE A 74 13.20 -6.35 1.39
CA ILE A 74 11.85 -6.77 1.00
C ILE A 74 10.75 -5.86 1.55
N ASP A 75 10.91 -5.33 2.77
CA ASP A 75 9.93 -4.42 3.37
C ASP A 75 9.79 -3.14 2.53
N TRP A 76 10.91 -2.58 2.05
CA TRP A 76 10.92 -1.43 1.16
C TRP A 76 10.28 -1.73 -0.19
N ILE A 77 10.56 -2.91 -0.78
CA ILE A 77 9.98 -3.32 -2.06
C ILE A 77 8.46 -3.47 -1.94
N VAL A 78 7.98 -4.10 -0.86
CA VAL A 78 6.55 -4.24 -0.57
C VAL A 78 5.92 -2.87 -0.33
N GLY A 79 6.55 -2.02 0.49
CA GLY A 79 6.07 -0.65 0.73
C GLY A 79 5.96 0.15 -0.57
N ALA A 80 6.99 0.09 -1.42
CA ALA A 80 7.03 0.78 -2.71
C ALA A 80 5.95 0.27 -3.67
N LEU A 81 5.69 -1.04 -3.72
CA LEU A 81 4.62 -1.61 -4.56
C LEU A 81 3.23 -1.17 -4.10
N LEU A 82 3.00 -1.11 -2.79
CA LEU A 82 1.66 -0.96 -2.21
C LEU A 82 1.37 0.44 -1.67
N HIS A 83 2.30 1.42 -1.83
CA HIS A 83 2.13 2.74 -1.22
C HIS A 83 0.84 3.47 -1.64
N ASP A 84 0.37 3.21 -2.85
CA ASP A 84 -0.84 3.81 -3.43
C ASP A 84 -2.02 2.83 -3.55
N ILE A 85 -1.96 1.64 -2.92
CA ILE A 85 -3.04 0.64 -3.05
C ILE A 85 -4.40 1.17 -2.56
N GLY A 86 -4.38 2.14 -1.66
CA GLY A 86 -5.59 2.79 -1.14
C GLY A 86 -6.27 3.75 -2.11
N ASP A 87 -5.60 4.20 -3.16
CA ASP A 87 -6.07 5.29 -4.01
C ASP A 87 -7.41 4.98 -4.71
N GLY A 88 -7.62 3.74 -5.10
CA GLY A 88 -8.87 3.31 -5.73
C GLY A 88 -10.09 3.29 -4.80
N LEU A 89 -9.90 3.35 -3.49
CA LEU A 89 -10.96 3.28 -2.47
C LEU A 89 -11.04 4.56 -1.62
N ALA A 90 -9.91 5.18 -1.34
CA ALA A 90 -9.80 6.30 -0.40
C ALA A 90 -8.82 7.37 -0.92
N PRO A 91 -9.06 8.01 -2.08
CA PRO A 91 -8.08 8.91 -2.73
C PRO A 91 -7.67 10.10 -1.86
N GLN A 92 -8.54 10.58 -0.93
CA GLN A 92 -8.20 11.70 -0.05
C GLN A 92 -7.28 11.34 1.11
N ASN A 93 -7.12 10.05 1.41
CA ASN A 93 -6.30 9.53 2.50
C ASN A 93 -5.69 8.16 2.15
N HIS A 94 -5.36 7.99 0.86
CA HIS A 94 -4.79 6.74 0.33
C HIS A 94 -3.49 6.35 1.05
N ASP A 95 -2.67 7.31 1.41
CA ASP A 95 -1.44 7.15 2.16
C ASP A 95 -1.66 6.42 3.50
N ARG A 96 -2.62 6.89 4.31
CA ARG A 96 -2.99 6.23 5.57
C ARG A 96 -3.64 4.87 5.34
N PHE A 97 -4.53 4.77 4.35
CA PHE A 97 -5.17 3.51 4.01
C PHE A 97 -4.13 2.46 3.61
N SER A 98 -3.21 2.82 2.74
CA SER A 98 -2.11 1.94 2.29
C SER A 98 -1.20 1.53 3.46
N ALA A 99 -0.85 2.47 4.33
CA ALA A 99 -0.05 2.20 5.52
C ALA A 99 -0.72 1.17 6.44
N GLU A 100 -2.04 1.27 6.68
CA GLU A 100 -2.76 0.30 7.51
C GLU A 100 -2.88 -1.08 6.86
N VAL A 101 -2.96 -1.16 5.53
CA VAL A 101 -2.95 -2.44 4.81
C VAL A 101 -1.63 -3.18 5.01
N ILE A 102 -0.49 -2.49 4.98
CA ILE A 102 0.84 -3.11 5.07
C ILE A 102 1.37 -3.23 6.51
N ARG A 103 0.83 -2.49 7.48
CA ARG A 103 1.30 -2.44 8.87
C ARG A 103 1.57 -3.79 9.52
N PRO A 104 0.75 -4.84 9.33
CA PRO A 104 1.01 -6.14 9.93
C PRO A 104 2.23 -6.88 9.36
N TYR A 105 2.77 -6.44 8.22
CA TYR A 105 3.71 -7.21 7.39
C TYR A 105 5.08 -6.57 7.23
N VAL A 106 5.22 -5.28 7.55
CA VAL A 106 6.47 -4.54 7.39
C VAL A 106 6.82 -3.81 8.69
N ARG A 107 8.08 -3.42 8.85
CA ARG A 107 8.53 -2.69 10.03
C ARG A 107 7.96 -1.28 10.12
N ASP A 108 7.95 -0.70 11.31
CA ASP A 108 7.36 0.62 11.62
C ASP A 108 7.88 1.75 10.71
N GLU A 109 9.16 1.72 10.34
CA GLU A 109 9.75 2.70 9.44
C GLU A 109 8.97 2.77 8.12
N ILE A 110 8.73 1.62 7.48
CA ILE A 110 8.04 1.54 6.19
C ILE A 110 6.60 2.01 6.33
N THR A 111 5.91 1.53 7.36
CA THR A 111 4.53 1.96 7.63
C THR A 111 4.44 3.47 7.79
N TRP A 112 5.36 4.07 8.58
CA TRP A 112 5.38 5.52 8.78
C TRP A 112 5.66 6.27 7.48
N VAL A 113 6.61 5.79 6.66
CA VAL A 113 6.94 6.39 5.36
C VAL A 113 5.74 6.38 4.44
N ILE A 114 5.06 5.25 4.31
CA ILE A 114 3.87 5.15 3.45
C ILE A 114 2.72 6.03 3.99
N GLU A 115 2.52 6.11 5.31
CA GLU A 115 1.52 6.99 5.91
C GLU A 115 1.75 8.49 5.61
N HIS A 116 2.98 8.87 5.33
CA HIS A 116 3.35 10.29 5.18
C HIS A 116 3.85 10.65 3.77
N HIS A 117 3.99 9.68 2.84
CA HIS A 117 4.57 9.96 1.52
C HIS A 117 3.84 11.08 0.77
N GLY A 118 2.51 11.14 0.85
CA GLY A 118 1.73 12.16 0.16
C GLY A 118 2.12 13.60 0.56
N ILE A 119 2.31 13.87 1.86
CA ILE A 119 2.75 15.20 2.29
C ILE A 119 4.23 15.48 1.94
N PHE A 120 5.07 14.44 1.86
CA PHE A 120 6.47 14.59 1.43
C PHE A 120 6.57 14.85 -0.08
N GLN A 121 5.70 14.28 -0.90
CA GLN A 121 5.60 14.53 -2.33
C GLN A 121 5.18 15.97 -2.66
N MET A 122 4.52 16.68 -1.76
CA MET A 122 4.12 18.07 -1.96
C MET A 122 5.28 19.00 -2.32
N ILE A 123 6.53 18.66 -1.97
CA ILE A 123 7.70 19.47 -2.33
C ILE A 123 7.85 19.68 -3.85
N TYR A 124 7.38 18.73 -4.65
CA TYR A 124 7.51 18.75 -6.10
C TYR A 124 6.42 19.56 -6.80
N TYR A 125 5.20 19.62 -6.25
CA TYR A 125 4.06 20.16 -6.97
C TYR A 125 3.20 21.20 -6.22
N ALA A 126 3.25 21.26 -4.89
CA ALA A 126 2.33 22.08 -4.09
C ALA A 126 2.38 23.57 -4.45
N HIS A 127 3.57 24.09 -4.78
CA HIS A 127 3.74 25.49 -5.18
C HIS A 127 2.98 25.86 -6.46
N HIS A 128 2.69 24.91 -7.34
CA HIS A 128 1.85 25.15 -8.53
C HIS A 128 0.38 25.36 -8.19
N TYR A 129 -0.06 24.87 -7.02
CA TYR A 129 -1.42 25.06 -6.51
C TYR A 129 -1.53 26.19 -5.46
N GLY A 130 -0.42 26.88 -5.18
CA GLY A 130 -0.35 27.89 -4.12
C GLY A 130 -0.36 27.29 -2.70
N TRP A 131 -0.01 26.01 -2.57
CA TRP A 131 0.09 25.32 -1.29
C TRP A 131 1.51 25.37 -0.75
N ASP A 132 1.66 25.07 0.55
CA ASP A 132 2.98 25.03 1.18
C ASP A 132 3.75 23.76 0.77
N LYS A 133 4.76 23.94 -0.08
CA LYS A 133 5.67 22.84 -0.49
C LYS A 133 6.53 22.29 0.64
N ASN A 134 6.66 23.04 1.74
CA ASN A 134 7.47 22.64 2.89
C ASN A 134 6.62 22.05 4.02
N ALA A 135 5.34 21.70 3.76
CA ALA A 135 4.43 21.13 4.76
C ALA A 135 5.00 19.89 5.50
N ARG A 136 5.93 19.15 4.87
CA ARG A 136 6.66 18.03 5.48
C ARG A 136 7.61 18.46 6.62
N ASP A 137 8.00 19.73 6.68
CA ASP A 137 8.99 20.22 7.65
C ASP A 137 8.53 20.09 9.11
N LYS A 138 7.23 19.98 9.34
CA LYS A 138 6.68 19.68 10.67
C LYS A 138 7.14 18.32 11.24
N PHE A 139 7.69 17.45 10.39
CA PHE A 139 8.18 16.13 10.78
C PHE A 139 9.72 16.06 10.86
N LYS A 140 10.45 17.19 10.77
CA LYS A 140 11.93 17.20 10.72
C LYS A 140 12.61 16.46 11.89
N ASP A 141 11.98 16.43 13.05
CA ASP A 141 12.50 15.76 14.23
C ASP A 141 12.12 14.26 14.31
N ASN A 142 11.34 13.76 13.37
CA ASN A 142 11.00 12.34 13.31
C ASN A 142 12.17 11.54 12.76
N ILE A 143 12.47 10.39 13.40
CA ILE A 143 13.60 9.53 13.04
C ILE A 143 13.50 8.99 11.60
N TYR A 144 12.29 8.90 11.03
CA TYR A 144 12.02 8.40 9.69
C TYR A 144 11.88 9.52 8.64
N TYR A 145 12.10 10.78 9.02
CA TYR A 145 11.99 11.92 8.08
C TYR A 145 12.88 11.74 6.85
N LYS A 146 14.13 11.33 7.07
CA LYS A 146 15.07 11.11 5.98
C LYS A 146 14.62 9.95 5.09
N SER A 147 14.19 8.85 5.67
CA SER A 147 13.70 7.66 4.94
C SER A 147 12.53 8.01 4.03
N CYS A 148 11.58 8.81 4.53
CA CYS A 148 10.44 9.25 3.72
C CYS A 148 10.86 10.22 2.60
N SER A 149 11.81 11.11 2.87
CA SER A 149 12.38 12.00 1.83
C SER A 149 13.08 11.18 0.74
N ASP A 150 13.90 10.21 1.12
CA ASP A 150 14.63 9.35 0.20
C ASP A 150 13.68 8.47 -0.63
N PHE A 151 12.64 7.91 -0.02
CA PHE A 151 11.59 7.15 -0.71
C PHE A 151 10.91 7.99 -1.79
N CYS A 152 10.43 9.17 -1.44
CA CYS A 152 9.76 10.06 -2.37
C CYS A 152 10.68 10.51 -3.51
N GLU A 153 11.95 10.81 -3.21
CA GLU A 153 12.91 11.28 -4.21
C GLU A 153 13.34 10.18 -5.17
N ARG A 154 13.65 9.00 -4.65
CA ARG A 154 14.30 7.93 -5.42
C ARG A 154 13.31 7.03 -6.15
N TRP A 155 12.19 6.72 -5.51
CA TRP A 155 11.33 5.62 -5.96
C TRP A 155 9.91 6.03 -6.32
N ASP A 156 9.36 7.11 -5.76
CA ASP A 156 7.98 7.49 -6.00
C ASP A 156 7.84 8.57 -7.10
N GLN A 157 8.41 9.76 -6.90
CA GLN A 157 8.22 10.90 -7.83
C GLN A 157 8.70 10.64 -9.27
N SER A 158 9.54 9.65 -9.49
CA SER A 158 10.09 9.29 -10.80
C SER A 158 9.32 8.17 -11.53
N CYS A 159 8.18 7.72 -11.00
CA CYS A 159 7.46 6.52 -11.45
C CYS A 159 6.27 6.83 -12.37
N PHE A 160 6.43 7.75 -13.33
CA PHE A 160 5.39 8.17 -14.26
C PHE A 160 5.80 8.00 -15.74
N ASP A 161 6.87 7.26 -16.03
CA ASP A 161 7.35 7.03 -17.39
C ASP A 161 6.66 5.81 -18.02
N PRO A 162 5.85 5.97 -19.09
CA PRO A 162 5.19 4.84 -19.74
C PRO A 162 6.15 3.89 -20.48
N ASN A 163 7.43 4.28 -20.64
CA ASN A 163 8.46 3.45 -21.29
C ASN A 163 9.42 2.80 -20.28
N TYR A 164 9.22 3.01 -18.97
CA TYR A 164 10.07 2.40 -17.97
C TYR A 164 9.87 0.88 -17.95
N ASN A 165 10.96 0.13 -18.09
CA ASN A 165 10.91 -1.33 -18.00
C ASN A 165 10.91 -1.75 -16.54
N TYR A 166 9.78 -2.22 -16.07
CA TYR A 166 9.58 -2.68 -14.69
C TYR A 166 9.38 -4.19 -14.63
N GLU A 167 9.72 -4.77 -13.48
CA GLU A 167 9.51 -6.19 -13.21
C GLU A 167 8.03 -6.47 -12.92
N PRO A 168 7.46 -7.58 -13.45
CA PRO A 168 6.08 -7.94 -13.16
C PRO A 168 5.88 -8.35 -11.69
N VAL A 169 4.65 -8.25 -11.18
CA VAL A 169 4.28 -8.59 -9.78
C VAL A 169 4.78 -9.97 -9.35
N SER A 170 4.85 -10.94 -10.25
CA SER A 170 5.35 -12.30 -9.98
C SER A 170 6.82 -12.34 -9.53
N TYR A 171 7.61 -11.34 -9.86
CA TYR A 171 9.01 -11.24 -9.43
C TYR A 171 9.18 -10.59 -8.05
N THR A 172 8.20 -9.86 -7.58
CA THR A 172 8.29 -9.21 -6.27
C THR A 172 8.15 -10.19 -5.10
N HIS A 173 8.00 -11.51 -5.39
CA HIS A 173 7.85 -12.58 -4.39
C HIS A 173 7.22 -12.06 -3.08
N LEU A 174 6.00 -11.54 -3.20
CA LEU A 174 5.20 -11.14 -2.04
C LEU A 174 4.79 -12.41 -1.28
N THR A 175 5.76 -13.13 -0.74
CA THR A 175 5.51 -14.08 0.32
C THR A 175 5.30 -13.26 1.58
N LEU A 176 4.08 -12.82 1.79
CA LEU A 176 3.66 -12.39 3.12
C LEU A 176 3.87 -13.58 4.05
N PRO A 177 4.56 -13.42 5.17
CA PRO A 177 4.85 -14.48 6.11
C PRO A 177 3.59 -15.09 6.71
#